data_b6c42964418830cba476fcfd02e54fa5
#
_entry.id   b6c42964418830cba476fcfd02e54fa5
#
_cell.length_a   1.000
_cell.length_b   1.000
_cell.length_c   1.000
_cell.angle_alpha   90.00
_cell.angle_beta   90.00
_cell.angle_gamma   90.00
#
_symmetry.space_group_name_H-M   'P 1'
#
loop_
_entity.id
_entity.type
_entity.pdbx_description
1 polymer ?
#
loop_
_entity_poly.entity_id
_entity_poly.type
_entity_poly.pdbx_seq_one_letter_code
_entity_poly.pdbx_strand_id
1 'polypeptide(L)'
;YQLCETIVYRHPDYRDKPGNKTTLMASDEVKTLAVNYLKRVGITAPNERMRSYAHQLSGGMRQRVMIALALIGAPKLLIADEPTTALDVVVQREILKELREIVKSESMSMLLVTHDLHLARDVADRVSVMYAGYILETGPVPRVLPNPAHPYTEGLLEAMPDMESEKGTLQPIKGEIPPPEKLGHGCPFAGRCPLTRVQCRMSLPDMQPVEDGWQSRCMEAQCHAAQLDEAFKAQEQKRDQSVVKNLDKVQKIVQAVEGIQEIQDDGQPRQKPVFGADNDDETPLVAADIPKHCYYTRKGFFGRKKPWNVLEDITLTIERGEVLGLVGESGCGKSSLARLLLGLMRPTAGRVTFDGEIYPEPRSRQWRAQRPLAQMIYQDPFSCFDERLSIVEQVAEPLMVHKGMTQAEAQTVALRFLKAAGLPEHHAVKRPGVMSGGQLQRAAIARAIALEPKLLVCDEPVASLDVSIQAQVLELLNNLRHATDMSMLFVSHNLNVVRYICDRVIVMYLGRIVETGNVEEVFRHPVHPYTRLLTACTPGANGQIVNFYPKGAMPSPMNRPTGCVFANRCPLASARCQAEVPTLEEVLPGRCAACFEAQKAMKLDDIYLSSIAREADQTQRPGVGMEEAA
;
A
#
# COMPACT_ATOMS: atom_id res chain seq x y z
N TYR A 1 29.00 -14.34 -3.03
CA TYR A 1 30.16 -13.57 -3.42
C TYR A 1 30.14 -12.18 -2.79
N GLN A 2 29.15 -11.32 -3.07
CA GLN A 2 29.07 -9.92 -2.63
C GLN A 2 29.22 -9.74 -1.11
N LEU A 3 28.56 -10.56 -0.29
CA LEU A 3 28.73 -10.50 1.17
C LEU A 3 30.16 -10.81 1.61
N CYS A 4 30.78 -11.88 1.06
CA CYS A 4 32.16 -12.22 1.38
C CYS A 4 33.16 -11.14 0.94
N GLU A 5 32.91 -10.53 -0.22
CA GLU A 5 33.69 -9.40 -0.71
C GLU A 5 33.61 -8.20 0.25
N THR A 6 32.38 -7.83 0.64
CA THR A 6 32.15 -6.73 1.59
C THR A 6 32.84 -7.00 2.94
N ILE A 7 32.78 -8.24 3.45
CA ILE A 7 33.46 -8.62 4.69
C ILE A 7 34.98 -8.40 4.56
N VAL A 8 35.58 -8.92 3.51
CA VAL A 8 37.05 -8.85 3.34
C VAL A 8 37.54 -7.42 3.16
N TYR A 9 36.75 -6.53 2.58
CA TYR A 9 37.14 -5.14 2.33
C TYR A 9 36.68 -4.14 3.38
N ARG A 10 35.63 -4.42 4.15
CA ARG A 10 35.00 -3.44 5.04
C ARG A 10 34.91 -3.86 6.51
N HIS A 11 34.85 -5.17 6.79
CA HIS A 11 34.73 -5.63 8.18
C HIS A 11 36.01 -5.29 8.98
N PRO A 12 35.90 -4.74 10.21
CA PRO A 12 37.05 -4.30 11.02
C PRO A 12 38.15 -5.38 11.17
N ASP A 13 37.77 -6.64 11.37
CA ASP A 13 38.71 -7.73 11.60
C ASP A 13 39.38 -8.26 10.34
N TYR A 14 38.88 -7.92 9.14
CA TYR A 14 39.36 -8.49 7.87
C TYR A 14 39.94 -7.47 6.90
N ARG A 15 39.53 -6.20 6.94
CA ARG A 15 39.94 -5.16 5.98
C ARG A 15 41.48 -4.98 5.95
N ASP A 16 42.12 -5.07 7.12
CA ASP A 16 43.53 -4.84 7.31
C ASP A 16 44.35 -6.13 7.41
N LYS A 17 43.71 -7.32 7.27
CA LYS A 17 44.42 -8.61 7.26
C LYS A 17 45.33 -8.70 6.03
N PRO A 18 46.60 -9.03 6.22
CA PRO A 18 47.53 -9.30 5.13
C PRO A 18 47.13 -10.58 4.37
N GLY A 19 47.42 -10.63 3.08
CA GLY A 19 47.17 -11.81 2.26
C GLY A 19 46.30 -11.55 1.02
N ASN A 20 46.13 -12.59 0.21
CA ASN A 20 45.33 -12.50 -1.00
C ASN A 20 43.81 -12.42 -0.65
N LYS A 21 43.19 -11.30 -0.98
CA LYS A 21 41.76 -11.06 -0.69
C LYS A 21 40.85 -12.11 -1.33
N THR A 22 41.17 -12.63 -2.49
CA THR A 22 40.41 -13.69 -3.15
C THR A 22 40.42 -15.00 -2.35
N THR A 23 41.58 -15.35 -1.76
CA THR A 23 41.69 -16.52 -0.89
C THR A 23 40.91 -16.34 0.40
N LEU A 24 40.96 -15.14 0.99
CA LEU A 24 40.15 -14.79 2.18
C LEU A 24 38.66 -14.88 1.91
N MET A 25 38.17 -14.38 0.77
CA MET A 25 36.75 -14.49 0.38
C MET A 25 36.26 -15.95 0.26
N ALA A 26 37.15 -16.87 -0.14
CA ALA A 26 36.87 -18.29 -0.26
C ALA A 26 36.93 -19.05 1.07
N SER A 27 37.48 -18.44 2.14
CA SER A 27 37.65 -19.07 3.44
C SER A 27 36.31 -19.41 4.11
N ASP A 28 36.29 -20.48 4.89
CA ASP A 28 35.10 -20.91 5.60
C ASP A 28 34.74 -19.96 6.75
N GLU A 29 35.73 -19.25 7.32
CA GLU A 29 35.49 -18.21 8.32
C GLU A 29 34.67 -17.07 7.76
N VAL A 30 35.05 -16.52 6.59
CA VAL A 30 34.31 -15.42 5.93
C VAL A 30 32.94 -15.87 5.48
N LYS A 31 32.78 -17.10 4.97
CA LYS A 31 31.46 -17.65 4.60
C LYS A 31 30.57 -17.81 5.83
N THR A 32 31.11 -18.32 6.95
CA THR A 32 30.38 -18.48 8.20
C THR A 32 29.91 -17.12 8.73
N LEU A 33 30.78 -16.11 8.68
CA LEU A 33 30.46 -14.75 9.08
C LEU A 33 29.36 -14.16 8.19
N ALA A 34 29.44 -14.34 6.87
CA ALA A 34 28.40 -13.92 5.93
C ALA A 34 27.03 -14.57 6.24
N VAL A 35 27.02 -15.88 6.55
CA VAL A 35 25.81 -16.59 6.99
C VAL A 35 25.26 -16.00 8.29
N ASN A 36 26.11 -15.62 9.24
CA ASN A 36 25.69 -15.02 10.50
C ASN A 36 25.04 -13.63 10.28
N TYR A 37 25.59 -12.80 9.39
CA TYR A 37 24.95 -11.54 9.01
C TYR A 37 23.57 -11.76 8.36
N LEU A 38 23.43 -12.78 7.50
CA LEU A 38 22.12 -13.12 6.92
C LEU A 38 21.11 -13.61 7.97
N LYS A 39 21.55 -14.41 8.95
CA LYS A 39 20.71 -14.83 10.09
C LYS A 39 20.25 -13.64 10.90
N ARG A 40 21.16 -12.70 11.17
CA ARG A 40 20.91 -11.51 11.98
C ARG A 40 19.83 -10.59 11.38
N VAL A 41 19.73 -10.51 10.06
CA VAL A 41 18.68 -9.78 9.35
C VAL A 41 17.47 -10.68 8.97
N GLY A 42 17.24 -11.78 9.67
CA GLY A 42 16.05 -12.61 9.53
C GLY A 42 15.95 -13.40 8.21
N ILE A 43 17.03 -13.63 7.47
CA ILE A 43 17.01 -14.46 6.27
C ILE A 43 16.85 -15.94 6.65
N THR A 44 15.77 -16.56 6.17
CA THR A 44 15.51 -18.00 6.34
C THR A 44 16.38 -18.84 5.41
N ALA A 45 16.87 -20.01 5.91
CA ALA A 45 17.78 -20.90 5.18
C ALA A 45 19.03 -20.18 4.59
N PRO A 46 19.80 -19.42 5.40
CA PRO A 46 20.84 -18.51 4.89
C PRO A 46 21.95 -19.24 4.13
N ASN A 47 22.27 -20.49 4.46
CA ASN A 47 23.25 -21.32 3.73
C ASN A 47 22.84 -21.60 2.27
N GLU A 48 21.54 -21.81 2.02
CA GLU A 48 21.02 -22.01 0.68
C GLU A 48 20.98 -20.69 -0.07
N ARG A 49 20.55 -19.60 0.61
CA ARG A 49 20.43 -18.26 0.03
C ARG A 49 21.79 -17.63 -0.33
N MET A 50 22.86 -18.01 0.33
CA MET A 50 24.23 -17.63 -0.07
C MET A 50 24.59 -18.02 -1.52
N ARG A 51 23.92 -19.03 -2.08
CA ARG A 51 24.10 -19.51 -3.46
C ARG A 51 23.13 -18.90 -4.46
N SER A 52 22.15 -18.13 -3.99
CA SER A 52 21.12 -17.52 -4.83
C SER A 52 21.61 -16.23 -5.47
N TYR A 53 21.17 -15.94 -6.69
CA TYR A 53 21.34 -14.65 -7.33
C TYR A 53 20.27 -13.65 -6.84
N ALA A 54 20.57 -12.36 -6.93
CA ALA A 54 19.66 -11.31 -6.46
C ALA A 54 18.26 -11.38 -7.08
N HIS A 55 18.14 -11.75 -8.36
CA HIS A 55 16.84 -11.91 -9.05
C HIS A 55 16.03 -13.13 -8.59
N GLN A 56 16.63 -14.05 -7.84
CA GLN A 56 15.98 -15.23 -7.25
C GLN A 56 15.41 -14.96 -5.85
N LEU A 57 15.74 -13.80 -5.27
CA LEU A 57 15.28 -13.37 -3.96
C LEU A 57 14.01 -12.51 -4.09
N SER A 58 13.09 -12.64 -3.14
CA SER A 58 11.95 -11.71 -3.03
C SER A 58 12.42 -10.28 -2.73
N GLY A 59 11.55 -9.28 -2.93
CA GLY A 59 11.84 -7.89 -2.60
C GLY A 59 12.34 -7.71 -1.17
N GLY A 60 11.60 -8.24 -0.19
CA GLY A 60 11.99 -8.19 1.22
C GLY A 60 13.30 -8.93 1.53
N MET A 61 13.56 -10.08 0.89
CA MET A 61 14.86 -10.76 1.04
C MET A 61 16.01 -9.95 0.46
N ARG A 62 15.83 -9.31 -0.69
CA ARG A 62 16.86 -8.41 -1.26
C ARG A 62 17.16 -7.25 -0.32
N GLN A 63 16.12 -6.64 0.26
CA GLN A 63 16.28 -5.56 1.23
C GLN A 63 17.02 -6.00 2.48
N ARG A 64 16.69 -7.17 3.05
CA ARG A 64 17.41 -7.76 4.19
C ARG A 64 18.89 -8.01 3.87
N VAL A 65 19.21 -8.47 2.65
CA VAL A 65 20.61 -8.63 2.20
C VAL A 65 21.31 -7.27 2.09
N MET A 66 20.64 -6.23 1.60
CA MET A 66 21.20 -4.86 1.57
C MET A 66 21.50 -4.33 2.97
N ILE A 67 20.59 -4.55 3.93
CA ILE A 67 20.83 -4.21 5.34
C ILE A 67 22.03 -4.98 5.90
N ALA A 68 22.13 -6.29 5.64
CA ALA A 68 23.28 -7.10 6.05
C ALA A 68 24.60 -6.53 5.51
N LEU A 69 24.64 -6.14 4.23
CA LEU A 69 25.80 -5.51 3.60
C LEU A 69 26.19 -4.18 4.26
N ALA A 70 25.20 -3.36 4.63
CA ALA A 70 25.46 -2.10 5.32
C ALA A 70 26.03 -2.29 6.73
N LEU A 71 25.60 -3.34 7.44
CA LEU A 71 26.03 -3.64 8.82
C LEU A 71 27.43 -4.24 8.92
N ILE A 72 27.97 -4.86 7.86
CA ILE A 72 29.29 -5.52 7.85
C ILE A 72 30.41 -4.58 8.30
N GLY A 73 30.33 -3.29 7.94
CA GLY A 73 31.33 -2.28 8.30
C GLY A 73 31.28 -1.80 9.75
N ALA A 74 30.39 -2.33 10.59
CA ALA A 74 30.09 -1.85 11.94
C ALA A 74 29.92 -0.30 12.00
N PRO A 75 28.99 0.28 11.24
CA PRO A 75 28.84 1.73 11.14
C PRO A 75 28.31 2.32 12.46
N LYS A 76 28.68 3.56 12.77
CA LYS A 76 28.05 4.34 13.84
C LYS A 76 26.77 5.05 13.39
N LEU A 77 26.63 5.29 12.10
CA LEU A 77 25.46 5.89 11.45
C LEU A 77 25.01 5.02 10.28
N LEU A 78 23.74 4.62 10.29
CA LEU A 78 23.08 3.95 9.19
C LEU A 78 22.19 4.96 8.44
N ILE A 79 22.40 5.12 7.14
CA ILE A 79 21.51 5.92 6.27
C ILE A 79 20.60 4.94 5.54
N ALA A 80 19.32 5.03 5.79
CA ALA A 80 18.27 4.21 5.18
C ALA A 80 17.42 5.12 4.28
N ASP A 81 17.70 5.09 2.98
CA ASP A 81 17.02 5.88 1.96
C ASP A 81 15.88 5.04 1.38
N GLU A 82 14.65 5.41 1.72
CA GLU A 82 13.43 4.68 1.35
C GLU A 82 13.55 3.16 1.49
N PRO A 83 13.90 2.64 2.66
CA PRO A 83 14.29 1.23 2.82
C PRO A 83 13.14 0.25 2.61
N THR A 84 11.91 0.73 2.47
CA THR A 84 10.71 -0.09 2.36
C THR A 84 9.91 0.15 1.08
N THR A 85 10.42 0.97 0.17
CA THR A 85 9.78 1.25 -1.12
C THR A 85 9.58 -0.04 -1.93
N ALA A 86 8.41 -0.20 -2.52
CA ALA A 86 7.98 -1.38 -3.27
C ALA A 86 7.85 -2.69 -2.45
N LEU A 87 7.74 -2.59 -1.12
CA LEU A 87 7.43 -3.71 -0.25
C LEU A 87 5.96 -3.63 0.20
N ASP A 88 5.35 -4.80 0.43
CA ASP A 88 4.02 -4.84 1.05
C ASP A 88 4.08 -4.43 2.53
N VAL A 89 2.93 -3.97 3.06
CA VAL A 89 2.84 -3.36 4.41
C VAL A 89 3.31 -4.29 5.54
N VAL A 90 3.15 -5.61 5.39
CA VAL A 90 3.58 -6.59 6.40
C VAL A 90 5.11 -6.68 6.43
N VAL A 91 5.74 -6.87 5.27
CA VAL A 91 7.20 -6.95 5.14
C VAL A 91 7.85 -5.62 5.50
N GLN A 92 7.23 -4.50 5.12
CA GLN A 92 7.68 -3.15 5.48
C GLN A 92 7.78 -3.00 7.00
N ARG A 93 6.71 -3.36 7.73
CA ARG A 93 6.68 -3.26 9.21
C ARG A 93 7.70 -4.20 9.88
N GLU A 94 7.86 -5.43 9.36
CA GLU A 94 8.87 -6.36 9.86
C GLU A 94 10.29 -5.80 9.72
N ILE A 95 10.64 -5.29 8.54
CA ILE A 95 11.98 -4.73 8.26
C ILE A 95 12.27 -3.52 9.14
N LEU A 96 11.31 -2.61 9.32
CA LEU A 96 11.50 -1.44 10.16
C LEU A 96 11.65 -1.79 11.62
N LYS A 97 10.88 -2.76 12.12
CA LYS A 97 11.04 -3.29 13.47
C LYS A 97 12.45 -3.88 13.66
N GLU A 98 12.90 -4.72 12.74
CA GLU A 98 14.24 -5.31 12.78
C GLU A 98 15.35 -4.23 12.72
N LEU A 99 15.21 -3.24 11.84
CA LEU A 99 16.14 -2.10 11.77
C LEU A 99 16.21 -1.36 13.10
N ARG A 100 15.07 -1.06 13.73
CA ARG A 100 15.02 -0.39 15.02
C ARG A 100 15.67 -1.21 16.13
N GLU A 101 15.45 -2.53 16.15
CA GLU A 101 16.07 -3.45 17.11
C GLU A 101 17.61 -3.51 16.91
N ILE A 102 18.07 -3.58 15.66
CA ILE A 102 19.51 -3.59 15.32
C ILE A 102 20.17 -2.27 15.72
N VAL A 103 19.56 -1.13 15.36
CA VAL A 103 20.07 0.22 15.71
C VAL A 103 20.23 0.36 17.22
N LYS A 104 19.21 -0.09 17.99
CA LYS A 104 19.24 -0.04 19.44
C LYS A 104 20.29 -0.98 20.06
N SER A 105 20.36 -2.23 19.57
CA SER A 105 21.31 -3.23 20.10
C SER A 105 22.77 -2.90 19.81
N GLU A 106 23.06 -2.23 18.69
CA GLU A 106 24.40 -1.84 18.26
C GLU A 106 24.80 -0.41 18.72
N SER A 107 23.92 0.28 19.44
CA SER A 107 24.12 1.69 19.84
C SER A 107 24.47 2.60 18.66
N MET A 108 23.86 2.35 17.49
CA MET A 108 24.00 3.16 16.29
C MET A 108 22.98 4.29 16.25
N SER A 109 23.24 5.29 15.42
CA SER A 109 22.24 6.26 14.99
C SER A 109 21.71 5.88 13.60
N MET A 110 20.45 6.22 13.30
CA MET A 110 19.86 6.00 11.98
C MET A 110 19.30 7.31 11.42
N LEU A 111 19.62 7.60 10.16
CA LEU A 111 18.93 8.59 9.35
C LEU A 111 17.98 7.86 8.41
N LEU A 112 16.68 7.97 8.68
CA LEU A 112 15.63 7.41 7.84
C LEU A 112 15.13 8.49 6.88
N VAL A 113 15.26 8.27 5.57
CA VAL A 113 14.66 9.10 4.53
C VAL A 113 13.40 8.38 4.04
N THR A 114 12.27 9.08 4.10
CA THR A 114 10.97 8.55 3.65
C THR A 114 10.04 9.68 3.25
N HIS A 115 9.13 9.40 2.34
CA HIS A 115 8.01 10.27 2.00
C HIS A 115 6.74 9.92 2.83
N ASP A 116 6.74 8.81 3.57
CA ASP A 116 5.61 8.38 4.40
C ASP A 116 5.76 8.90 5.84
N LEU A 117 4.96 9.93 6.19
CA LEU A 117 4.96 10.53 7.53
C LEU A 117 4.36 9.59 8.61
N HIS A 118 3.44 8.69 8.23
CA HIS A 118 2.92 7.70 9.18
C HIS A 118 4.03 6.73 9.62
N LEU A 119 4.87 6.33 8.66
CA LEU A 119 6.03 5.51 8.92
C LEU A 119 7.08 6.25 9.77
N ALA A 120 7.33 7.52 9.47
CA ALA A 120 8.20 8.36 10.29
C ALA A 120 7.67 8.48 11.73
N ARG A 121 6.35 8.63 11.92
CA ARG A 121 5.68 8.67 13.23
C ARG A 121 5.92 7.39 14.04
N ASP A 122 5.88 6.23 13.39
CA ASP A 122 5.99 4.93 14.08
C ASP A 122 7.45 4.56 14.44
N VAL A 123 8.45 5.12 13.75
CA VAL A 123 9.84 4.66 13.84
C VAL A 123 10.81 5.72 14.37
N ALA A 124 10.64 6.99 14.01
CA ALA A 124 11.62 8.03 14.27
C ALA A 124 11.36 8.75 15.62
N ASP A 125 12.45 9.17 16.30
CA ASP A 125 12.37 10.00 17.51
C ASP A 125 12.21 11.49 17.13
N ARG A 126 12.83 11.91 16.02
CA ARG A 126 12.80 13.29 15.50
C ARG A 126 12.49 13.26 14.01
N VAL A 127 11.86 14.32 13.52
CA VAL A 127 11.56 14.51 12.10
C VAL A 127 12.16 15.84 11.62
N SER A 128 12.63 15.85 10.37
CA SER A 128 12.99 17.06 9.63
C SER A 128 12.24 17.05 8.31
N VAL A 129 11.32 17.98 8.12
CA VAL A 129 10.51 18.09 6.91
C VAL A 129 11.23 18.98 5.90
N MET A 130 11.46 18.46 4.71
CA MET A 130 12.25 19.08 3.66
C MET A 130 11.41 19.42 2.43
N TYR A 131 11.62 20.59 1.87
CA TYR A 131 10.96 21.06 0.64
C TYR A 131 11.93 21.85 -0.22
N ALA A 132 12.03 21.51 -1.51
CA ALA A 132 12.87 22.19 -2.51
C ALA A 132 14.31 22.47 -2.02
N GLY A 133 14.93 21.51 -1.29
CA GLY A 133 16.29 21.62 -0.78
C GLY A 133 16.44 22.30 0.58
N TYR A 134 15.35 22.79 1.18
CA TYR A 134 15.37 23.49 2.47
C TYR A 134 14.66 22.68 3.56
N ILE A 135 15.20 22.65 4.77
CA ILE A 135 14.48 22.18 5.95
C ILE A 135 13.51 23.28 6.36
N LEU A 136 12.22 22.95 6.35
CA LEU A 136 11.13 23.87 6.72
C LEU A 136 10.70 23.71 8.16
N GLU A 137 10.79 22.50 8.71
CA GLU A 137 10.41 22.20 10.08
C GLU A 137 11.24 21.04 10.63
N THR A 138 11.64 21.10 11.90
CA THR A 138 12.39 20.03 12.57
C THR A 138 12.07 19.98 14.06
N GLY A 139 11.88 18.79 14.61
CA GLY A 139 11.58 18.62 16.03
C GLY A 139 11.29 17.17 16.42
N PRO A 140 10.89 16.95 17.69
CA PRO A 140 10.43 15.65 18.15
C PRO A 140 9.16 15.22 17.43
N VAL A 141 9.10 13.97 16.95
CA VAL A 141 7.95 13.42 16.22
C VAL A 141 6.63 13.59 16.98
N PRO A 142 6.54 13.32 18.31
CA PRO A 142 5.28 13.43 19.06
C PRO A 142 4.74 14.86 19.16
N ARG A 143 5.53 15.88 18.80
CA ARG A 143 5.12 17.29 18.81
C ARG A 143 4.85 17.82 17.41
N VAL A 144 5.76 17.56 16.47
CA VAL A 144 5.68 18.10 15.09
C VAL A 144 4.52 17.50 14.30
N LEU A 145 4.33 16.17 14.35
CA LEU A 145 3.34 15.53 13.48
C LEU A 145 1.88 15.71 13.93
N PRO A 146 1.55 15.75 15.24
CA PRO A 146 0.18 16.09 15.65
C PRO A 146 -0.19 17.56 15.41
N ASN A 147 0.77 18.50 15.62
CA ASN A 147 0.52 19.95 15.59
C ASN A 147 1.58 20.67 14.79
N PRO A 148 1.66 20.50 13.46
CA PRO A 148 2.73 21.09 12.65
C PRO A 148 2.73 22.61 12.70
N ALA A 149 3.91 23.21 12.83
CA ALA A 149 4.09 24.66 12.85
C ALA A 149 4.36 25.25 11.46
N HIS A 150 4.56 24.41 10.45
CA HIS A 150 4.75 24.88 9.07
C HIS A 150 3.59 24.41 8.18
N PRO A 151 2.95 25.32 7.39
CA PRO A 151 1.82 24.97 6.53
C PRO A 151 2.11 23.89 5.47
N TYR A 152 3.36 23.64 5.14
CA TYR A 152 3.73 22.52 4.27
C TYR A 152 3.61 21.16 4.98
N THR A 153 4.04 21.08 6.23
CA THR A 153 3.92 19.86 7.04
C THR A 153 2.45 19.50 7.27
N GLU A 154 1.63 20.51 7.58
CA GLU A 154 0.17 20.36 7.70
C GLU A 154 -0.43 19.84 6.38
N GLY A 155 -0.14 20.52 5.25
CA GLY A 155 -0.65 20.10 3.94
C GLY A 155 -0.18 18.71 3.51
N LEU A 156 1.00 18.24 3.95
CA LEU A 156 1.44 16.85 3.73
C LEU A 156 0.57 15.87 4.52
N LEU A 157 0.25 16.18 5.78
CA LEU A 157 -0.60 15.33 6.63
C LEU A 157 -2.04 15.28 6.10
N GLU A 158 -2.60 16.41 5.68
CA GLU A 158 -3.94 16.49 5.08
C GLU A 158 -4.05 15.79 3.71
N ALA A 159 -2.94 15.70 2.98
CA ALA A 159 -2.87 14.99 1.71
C ALA A 159 -2.73 13.46 1.87
N MET A 160 -2.46 12.96 3.07
CA MET A 160 -2.29 11.52 3.32
C MET A 160 -3.61 10.88 3.74
N PRO A 161 -4.11 9.87 3.01
CA PRO A 161 -5.24 9.09 3.50
C PRO A 161 -4.82 8.27 4.73
N ASP A 162 -5.64 8.28 5.76
CA ASP A 162 -5.51 7.43 6.92
C ASP A 162 -6.74 6.51 7.10
N MET A 163 -6.73 5.67 8.13
CA MET A 163 -7.84 4.75 8.43
C MET A 163 -9.09 5.46 9.01
N GLU A 164 -9.03 6.77 9.24
CA GLU A 164 -10.14 7.57 9.75
C GLU A 164 -10.64 8.60 8.72
N SER A 165 -9.89 8.84 7.64
CA SER A 165 -10.24 9.81 6.59
C SER A 165 -11.57 9.46 5.91
N GLU A 166 -12.47 10.43 5.80
CA GLU A 166 -13.70 10.28 5.02
C GLU A 166 -13.41 10.37 3.51
N LYS A 167 -14.20 9.68 2.70
CA LYS A 167 -14.07 9.74 1.24
C LYS A 167 -14.31 11.17 0.74
N GLY A 168 -13.43 11.64 -0.13
CA GLY A 168 -13.52 12.99 -0.73
C GLY A 168 -12.99 14.13 0.15
N THR A 169 -12.37 13.85 1.31
CA THR A 169 -11.86 14.89 2.23
C THR A 169 -10.37 15.19 2.07
N LEU A 170 -9.63 14.43 1.27
CA LEU A 170 -8.21 14.72 1.03
C LEU A 170 -8.02 16.11 0.45
N GLN A 171 -7.07 16.85 1.01
CA GLN A 171 -6.70 18.17 0.51
C GLN A 171 -5.30 18.13 -0.10
N PRO A 172 -5.18 17.88 -1.40
CA PRO A 172 -3.88 17.85 -2.04
C PRO A 172 -3.25 19.25 -2.07
N ILE A 173 -1.97 19.34 -1.81
CA ILE A 173 -1.23 20.60 -1.92
C ILE A 173 -1.25 21.04 -3.39
N LYS A 174 -1.87 22.19 -3.68
CA LYS A 174 -2.06 22.71 -5.04
C LYS A 174 -0.72 23.10 -5.70
N GLY A 175 -0.64 22.90 -7.00
CA GLY A 175 0.52 23.29 -7.82
C GLY A 175 1.69 22.27 -7.75
N GLU A 176 2.77 22.60 -8.45
CA GLU A 176 3.98 21.77 -8.54
C GLU A 176 5.14 22.38 -7.74
N ILE A 177 6.12 21.57 -7.37
CA ILE A 177 7.38 22.07 -6.79
C ILE A 177 8.10 22.89 -7.85
N PRO A 178 8.44 24.17 -7.59
CA PRO A 178 9.13 24.99 -8.56
C PRO A 178 10.53 24.42 -8.84
N PRO A 179 10.98 24.43 -10.10
CA PRO A 179 12.34 24.04 -10.42
C PRO A 179 13.34 25.01 -9.78
N PRO A 180 14.59 24.56 -9.51
CA PRO A 180 15.58 25.36 -8.77
C PRO A 180 15.79 26.79 -9.33
N GLU A 181 15.72 26.95 -10.64
CA GLU A 181 15.91 28.21 -11.33
C GLU A 181 14.78 29.25 -11.08
N LYS A 182 13.61 28.74 -10.64
CA LYS A 182 12.42 29.56 -10.33
C LYS A 182 12.22 29.79 -8.83
N LEU A 183 13.08 29.22 -7.99
CA LEU A 183 13.09 29.50 -6.56
C LEU A 183 13.56 30.96 -6.35
N GLY A 184 12.68 31.79 -5.76
CA GLY A 184 13.02 33.16 -5.37
C GLY A 184 13.90 33.19 -4.12
N HIS A 185 14.18 34.44 -3.64
CA HIS A 185 14.92 34.64 -2.40
C HIS A 185 14.11 34.45 -1.11
N GLY A 186 12.79 34.20 -1.22
CA GLY A 186 11.87 34.05 -0.12
C GLY A 186 11.69 32.59 0.34
N CYS A 187 10.63 32.36 1.12
CA CYS A 187 10.22 31.01 1.52
C CYS A 187 9.95 30.16 0.26
N PRO A 188 10.60 29.00 0.11
CA PRO A 188 10.45 28.17 -1.09
C PRO A 188 9.00 27.65 -1.29
N PHE A 189 8.22 27.56 -0.22
CA PHE A 189 6.81 27.16 -0.24
C PHE A 189 5.84 28.31 -0.51
N ALA A 190 6.29 29.59 -0.51
CA ALA A 190 5.42 30.77 -0.62
C ALA A 190 4.49 30.76 -1.85
N GLY A 191 4.88 30.12 -2.96
CA GLY A 191 4.06 30.00 -4.17
C GLY A 191 2.87 29.06 -4.04
N ARG A 192 2.87 28.16 -3.05
CA ARG A 192 1.85 27.11 -2.80
C ARG A 192 1.19 27.25 -1.42
N CYS A 193 1.73 28.11 -0.56
CA CYS A 193 1.26 28.30 0.81
C CYS A 193 -0.06 29.10 0.83
N PRO A 194 -1.15 28.58 1.44
CA PRO A 194 -2.41 29.31 1.57
C PRO A 194 -2.29 30.54 2.48
N LEU A 195 -1.30 30.56 3.39
CA LEU A 195 -1.05 31.61 4.36
C LEU A 195 0.04 32.59 3.89
N THR A 196 0.44 32.55 2.60
CA THR A 196 1.55 33.37 2.10
C THR A 196 1.30 34.85 2.27
N ARG A 197 2.33 35.57 2.74
CA ARG A 197 2.35 37.04 2.85
C ARG A 197 3.43 37.62 1.95
N VAL A 198 3.40 38.95 1.74
CA VAL A 198 4.41 39.66 0.94
C VAL A 198 5.82 39.39 1.46
N GLN A 199 6.00 39.40 2.77
CA GLN A 199 7.28 39.15 3.44
C GLN A 199 7.85 37.76 3.15
N CYS A 200 6.98 36.74 3.05
CA CYS A 200 7.38 35.35 2.70
C CYS A 200 8.03 35.26 1.31
N ARG A 201 7.75 36.22 0.41
CA ARG A 201 8.32 36.25 -0.94
C ARG A 201 9.60 37.07 -1.03
N MET A 202 9.85 37.94 -0.03
CA MET A 202 10.97 38.89 -0.07
C MET A 202 12.25 38.30 0.51
N SER A 203 12.16 37.53 1.59
CA SER A 203 13.33 36.95 2.26
C SER A 203 13.02 35.55 2.77
N LEU A 204 14.04 34.69 2.77
CA LEU A 204 13.96 33.34 3.39
C LEU A 204 13.87 33.50 4.90
N PRO A 205 12.80 33.02 5.56
CA PRO A 205 12.73 33.07 7.02
C PRO A 205 13.83 32.23 7.66
N ASP A 206 14.38 32.68 8.77
CA ASP A 206 15.23 31.86 9.61
C ASP A 206 14.42 30.78 10.35
N MET A 207 15.10 29.72 10.82
CA MET A 207 14.49 28.72 11.69
C MET A 207 14.11 29.37 13.01
N GLN A 208 12.81 29.55 13.27
CA GLN A 208 12.26 30.11 14.48
C GLN A 208 11.98 29.01 15.50
N PRO A 209 12.33 29.18 16.78
CA PRO A 209 11.94 28.25 17.83
C PRO A 209 10.42 28.29 18.04
N VAL A 210 9.76 27.15 17.99
CA VAL A 210 8.36 26.95 18.37
C VAL A 210 8.29 26.57 19.83
N GLU A 211 9.04 25.53 20.18
CA GLU A 211 9.28 25.05 21.54
C GLU A 211 10.72 24.49 21.67
N ASP A 212 11.09 24.02 22.87
CA ASP A 212 12.40 23.41 23.07
C ASP A 212 12.62 22.18 22.18
N GLY A 213 13.68 22.26 21.36
CA GLY A 213 14.04 21.24 20.39
C GLY A 213 13.13 21.16 19.15
N TRP A 214 12.17 22.09 18.99
CA TRP A 214 11.28 22.20 17.82
C TRP A 214 11.41 23.56 17.16
N GLN A 215 11.69 23.58 15.87
CA GLN A 215 11.92 24.79 15.07
C GLN A 215 11.16 24.72 13.75
N SER A 216 10.69 25.87 13.28
CA SER A 216 10.01 26.00 11.99
C SER A 216 10.54 27.21 11.19
N ARG A 217 10.66 27.08 9.89
CA ARG A 217 11.03 28.14 8.94
C ARG A 217 9.78 28.86 8.44
N CYS A 218 8.93 29.27 9.38
CA CYS A 218 7.71 30.03 9.11
C CYS A 218 7.62 31.25 10.05
N MET A 219 7.30 32.42 9.51
CA MET A 219 7.15 33.66 10.29
C MET A 219 5.96 33.58 11.27
N GLU A 220 4.98 32.75 10.97
CA GLU A 220 3.74 32.58 11.75
C GLU A 220 3.74 31.26 12.56
N ALA A 221 4.90 30.60 12.71
CA ALA A 221 5.01 29.26 13.27
C ALA A 221 4.31 29.10 14.64
N GLN A 222 4.50 30.05 15.54
CA GLN A 222 3.91 29.98 16.90
C GLN A 222 2.39 30.18 16.88
N CYS A 223 1.89 31.12 16.06
CA CYS A 223 0.45 31.34 15.92
C CYS A 223 -0.25 30.14 15.27
N HIS A 224 0.39 29.56 14.26
CA HIS A 224 -0.15 28.41 13.53
C HIS A 224 -0.23 27.16 14.40
N ALA A 225 0.85 26.82 15.11
CA ALA A 225 0.87 25.71 16.05
C ALA A 225 -0.17 25.87 17.18
N ALA A 226 -0.34 27.06 17.73
CA ALA A 226 -1.33 27.33 18.76
C ALA A 226 -2.77 27.14 18.27
N GLN A 227 -3.09 27.58 17.05
CA GLN A 227 -4.42 27.42 16.45
C GLN A 227 -4.76 25.94 16.21
N LEU A 228 -3.79 25.13 15.76
CA LEU A 228 -3.97 23.71 15.56
C LEU A 228 -4.13 22.95 16.88
N ASP A 229 -3.40 23.35 17.92
CA ASP A 229 -3.51 22.74 19.25
C ASP A 229 -4.90 22.96 19.87
N GLU A 230 -5.51 24.14 19.66
CA GLU A 230 -6.89 24.40 20.06
C GLU A 230 -7.90 23.60 19.23
N ALA A 231 -7.70 23.49 17.93
CA ALA A 231 -8.56 22.72 17.05
C ALA A 231 -8.48 21.20 17.37
N PHE A 232 -7.28 20.70 17.67
CA PHE A 232 -7.05 19.31 18.04
C PHE A 232 -7.73 18.96 19.38
N LYS A 233 -7.58 19.79 20.40
CA LYS A 233 -8.27 19.64 21.70
C LYS A 233 -9.79 19.62 21.54
N ALA A 234 -10.32 20.46 20.63
CA ALA A 234 -11.75 20.48 20.34
C ALA A 234 -12.23 19.22 19.59
N GLN A 235 -11.38 18.63 18.73
CA GLN A 235 -11.65 17.36 18.05
C GLN A 235 -11.55 16.17 19.00
N GLU A 236 -10.56 16.12 19.88
CA GLU A 236 -10.43 15.08 20.91
C GLU A 236 -11.67 15.04 21.83
N GLN A 237 -12.16 16.19 22.27
CA GLN A 237 -13.39 16.28 23.06
C GLN A 237 -14.63 15.78 22.28
N LYS A 238 -14.70 16.03 20.95
CA LYS A 238 -15.77 15.48 20.09
C LYS A 238 -15.63 13.98 19.88
N ARG A 239 -14.39 13.48 19.79
CA ARG A 239 -14.07 12.06 19.63
C ARG A 239 -14.49 11.24 20.84
N ASP A 240 -14.20 11.72 22.06
CA ASP A 240 -14.64 11.08 23.29
C ASP A 240 -16.17 11.01 23.39
N GLN A 241 -16.87 12.07 22.95
CA GLN A 241 -18.35 12.06 22.87
C GLN A 241 -18.88 11.09 21.79
N SER A 242 -18.14 10.87 20.69
CA SER A 242 -18.53 9.94 19.63
C SER A 242 -18.24 8.48 20.00
N VAL A 243 -17.19 8.21 20.76
CA VAL A 243 -16.89 6.88 21.29
C VAL A 243 -18.00 6.41 22.24
N VAL A 244 -18.50 7.29 23.11
CA VAL A 244 -19.63 6.99 24.00
C VAL A 244 -20.92 6.69 23.20
N LYS A 245 -21.21 7.45 22.11
CA LYS A 245 -22.35 7.17 21.24
C LYS A 245 -22.21 5.90 20.41
N ASN A 246 -20.99 5.51 20.04
CA ASN A 246 -20.72 4.27 19.30
C ASN A 246 -20.81 3.04 20.21
N LEU A 247 -20.47 3.13 21.49
CA LEU A 247 -20.70 2.07 22.48
C LEU A 247 -22.17 1.68 22.59
N ASP A 248 -23.09 2.66 22.58
CA ASP A 248 -24.54 2.40 22.58
C ASP A 248 -25.03 1.70 21.28
N LYS A 249 -24.39 2.00 20.12
CA LYS A 249 -24.68 1.31 18.86
C LYS A 249 -24.14 -0.12 18.85
N VAL A 250 -22.94 -0.33 19.37
CA VAL A 250 -22.30 -1.66 19.47
C VAL A 250 -23.10 -2.55 20.43
N GLN A 251 -23.58 -2.04 21.56
CA GLN A 251 -24.46 -2.81 22.46
C GLN A 251 -25.78 -3.25 21.78
N LYS A 252 -26.36 -2.40 20.93
CA LYS A 252 -27.56 -2.78 20.17
C LYS A 252 -27.29 -3.85 19.09
N ILE A 253 -26.10 -3.84 18.48
CA ILE A 253 -25.67 -4.85 17.52
C ILE A 253 -25.38 -6.19 18.23
N VAL A 254 -24.72 -6.16 19.39
CA VAL A 254 -24.47 -7.35 20.22
C VAL A 254 -25.77 -8.00 20.67
N GLN A 255 -26.75 -7.22 21.11
CA GLN A 255 -28.09 -7.74 21.47
C GLN A 255 -28.86 -8.35 20.28
N ALA A 256 -28.66 -7.83 19.07
CA ALA A 256 -29.25 -8.41 17.85
C ALA A 256 -28.56 -9.74 17.44
N VAL A 257 -27.26 -9.89 17.72
CA VAL A 257 -26.48 -11.12 17.41
C VAL A 257 -26.75 -12.22 18.44
N GLU A 258 -26.96 -11.88 19.72
CA GLU A 258 -27.33 -12.84 20.77
C GLU A 258 -28.74 -13.47 20.55
N GLY A 259 -29.59 -12.82 19.73
CA GLY A 259 -30.91 -13.33 19.36
C GLY A 259 -30.93 -14.38 18.22
N ILE A 260 -29.77 -14.66 17.61
CA ILE A 260 -29.64 -15.69 16.57
C ILE A 260 -29.22 -17.01 17.24
N GLN A 261 -30.22 -17.83 17.56
CA GLN A 261 -30.01 -19.20 18.08
C GLN A 261 -29.27 -20.06 17.06
N GLU A 262 -28.50 -21.02 17.59
CA GLU A 262 -27.72 -22.04 16.91
C GLU A 262 -28.43 -22.61 15.66
N ILE A 263 -27.85 -22.37 14.49
CA ILE A 263 -28.29 -23.02 13.25
C ILE A 263 -27.68 -24.41 13.25
N GLN A 264 -28.51 -25.44 13.37
CA GLN A 264 -28.12 -26.84 13.23
C GLN A 264 -27.61 -27.09 11.81
N ASP A 265 -26.47 -27.77 11.71
CA ASP A 265 -25.84 -28.22 10.47
C ASP A 265 -26.68 -29.34 9.84
N ASP A 266 -27.41 -29.03 8.76
CA ASP A 266 -28.33 -29.97 8.07
C ASP A 266 -27.71 -30.70 6.87
N GLY A 267 -26.37 -30.57 6.68
CA GLY A 267 -25.60 -31.42 5.75
C GLY A 267 -25.92 -31.29 4.26
N GLN A 268 -26.65 -30.24 3.83
CA GLN A 268 -26.87 -29.98 2.40
C GLN A 268 -25.77 -29.12 1.78
N PRO A 269 -25.33 -29.41 0.54
CA PRO A 269 -24.34 -28.56 -0.15
C PRO A 269 -24.92 -27.18 -0.43
N ARG A 270 -24.45 -26.18 0.28
CA ARG A 270 -24.84 -24.79 0.10
C ARG A 270 -24.40 -24.27 -1.27
N GLN A 271 -25.30 -23.59 -1.96
CA GLN A 271 -25.00 -22.92 -3.23
C GLN A 271 -23.91 -21.87 -3.03
N LYS A 272 -22.97 -21.75 -3.99
CA LYS A 272 -21.95 -20.69 -3.99
C LYS A 272 -22.63 -19.32 -3.93
N PRO A 273 -22.15 -18.39 -3.08
CA PRO A 273 -22.75 -17.07 -2.99
C PRO A 273 -22.66 -16.33 -4.33
N VAL A 274 -23.79 -15.86 -4.81
CA VAL A 274 -23.89 -14.95 -5.96
C VAL A 274 -23.80 -13.53 -5.40
N PHE A 275 -22.70 -12.85 -5.68
CA PHE A 275 -22.50 -11.46 -5.26
C PHE A 275 -23.23 -10.51 -6.19
N GLY A 276 -23.95 -9.54 -5.64
CA GLY A 276 -24.64 -8.48 -6.38
C GLY A 276 -26.09 -8.80 -6.63
N ALA A 277 -26.94 -8.79 -5.60
CA ALA A 277 -28.38 -8.94 -5.76
C ALA A 277 -29.13 -7.97 -4.85
N ASP A 278 -29.14 -6.70 -5.24
CA ASP A 278 -30.22 -5.79 -4.79
C ASP A 278 -30.88 -5.05 -5.97
N ASN A 279 -30.46 -5.32 -7.22
CA ASN A 279 -31.19 -4.89 -8.44
C ASN A 279 -31.29 -6.08 -9.41
N ASP A 280 -32.44 -6.68 -9.48
CA ASP A 280 -32.76 -7.90 -10.23
C ASP A 280 -32.62 -7.82 -11.77
N ASP A 281 -32.16 -6.69 -12.35
CA ASP A 281 -32.19 -6.47 -13.82
C ASP A 281 -30.84 -6.07 -14.48
N GLU A 282 -29.74 -5.84 -13.74
CA GLU A 282 -28.47 -5.44 -14.38
C GLU A 282 -27.36 -6.50 -14.25
N THR A 283 -26.98 -7.07 -15.39
CA THR A 283 -25.78 -7.95 -15.46
C THR A 283 -24.52 -7.19 -15.07
N PRO A 284 -23.62 -7.76 -14.20
CA PRO A 284 -22.39 -7.12 -13.81
C PRO A 284 -21.51 -6.79 -15.03
N LEU A 285 -20.74 -5.70 -14.96
CA LEU A 285 -19.85 -5.32 -16.07
C LEU A 285 -18.79 -6.41 -16.31
N VAL A 286 -18.23 -6.98 -15.23
CA VAL A 286 -17.28 -8.09 -15.31
C VAL A 286 -17.73 -9.20 -14.38
N ALA A 287 -17.77 -10.44 -14.86
CA ALA A 287 -17.89 -11.60 -13.99
C ALA A 287 -16.79 -12.61 -14.30
N ALA A 288 -16.20 -13.16 -13.25
CA ALA A 288 -15.12 -14.15 -13.36
C ALA A 288 -15.44 -15.37 -12.49
N ASP A 289 -15.35 -16.53 -13.13
CA ASP A 289 -15.36 -17.83 -12.49
C ASP A 289 -14.12 -18.60 -12.97
N ILE A 290 -13.07 -18.60 -12.13
CA ILE A 290 -11.75 -19.13 -12.48
C ILE A 290 -11.37 -20.20 -11.45
N PRO A 291 -11.79 -21.46 -11.66
CA PRO A 291 -11.37 -22.56 -10.81
C PRO A 291 -9.85 -22.72 -10.76
N LYS A 292 -9.16 -22.39 -11.87
CA LYS A 292 -7.71 -22.56 -11.95
C LYS A 292 -7.06 -21.70 -13.03
N HIS A 293 -5.92 -21.09 -12.66
CA HIS A 293 -5.00 -20.48 -13.63
C HIS A 293 -3.55 -20.85 -13.31
N CYS A 294 -2.82 -21.32 -14.34
CA CYS A 294 -1.45 -21.84 -14.20
C CYS A 294 -0.49 -21.13 -15.12
N TYR A 295 0.71 -20.87 -14.62
CA TYR A 295 1.89 -20.64 -15.45
C TYR A 295 2.71 -21.94 -15.57
N TYR A 296 3.62 -21.98 -16.55
CA TYR A 296 4.47 -23.13 -16.81
C TYR A 296 5.94 -22.75 -16.64
N THR A 297 6.66 -23.44 -15.78
CA THR A 297 8.10 -23.28 -15.60
C THR A 297 8.86 -24.41 -16.28
N ARG A 298 10.02 -24.12 -16.89
CA ARG A 298 10.97 -25.12 -17.41
C ARG A 298 12.23 -25.14 -16.55
N LYS A 299 12.64 -26.31 -16.07
CA LYS A 299 13.99 -26.50 -15.51
C LYS A 299 14.95 -26.91 -16.63
N GLY A 300 15.78 -25.95 -17.11
CA GLY A 300 16.75 -26.17 -18.19
C GLY A 300 16.14 -26.22 -19.59
N PHE A 301 17.00 -26.25 -20.61
CA PHE A 301 16.60 -26.16 -22.04
C PHE A 301 15.75 -27.35 -22.51
N PHE A 302 15.98 -28.56 -21.94
CA PHE A 302 15.27 -29.80 -22.25
C PHE A 302 14.29 -30.26 -21.16
N GLY A 303 14.04 -29.44 -20.10
CA GLY A 303 13.17 -29.81 -19.01
C GLY A 303 11.69 -29.85 -19.41
N ARG A 304 10.91 -30.81 -18.83
CA ARG A 304 9.45 -30.83 -18.99
C ARG A 304 8.85 -29.55 -18.37
N LYS A 305 7.86 -28.98 -19.04
CA LYS A 305 7.05 -27.87 -18.51
C LYS A 305 6.32 -28.35 -17.26
N LYS A 306 6.59 -27.78 -16.10
CA LYS A 306 5.87 -28.06 -14.86
C LYS A 306 4.82 -26.96 -14.64
N PRO A 307 3.52 -27.29 -14.52
CA PRO A 307 2.51 -26.28 -14.23
C PRO A 307 2.67 -25.78 -12.80
N TRP A 308 2.44 -24.51 -12.62
CA TRP A 308 2.43 -23.83 -11.34
C TRP A 308 1.13 -23.01 -11.23
N ASN A 309 0.31 -23.36 -10.24
CA ASN A 309 -0.97 -22.70 -10.01
C ASN A 309 -0.73 -21.30 -9.44
N VAL A 310 -1.24 -20.27 -10.09
CA VAL A 310 -1.17 -18.89 -9.64
C VAL A 310 -2.47 -18.48 -8.98
N LEU A 311 -3.61 -18.82 -9.60
CA LEU A 311 -4.94 -18.54 -9.07
C LEU A 311 -5.72 -19.85 -8.94
N GLU A 312 -6.49 -19.98 -7.87
CA GLU A 312 -7.38 -21.09 -7.60
C GLU A 312 -8.67 -20.61 -6.95
N ASP A 313 -9.79 -21.12 -7.44
CA ASP A 313 -11.12 -20.92 -6.90
C ASP A 313 -11.49 -19.43 -6.73
N ILE A 314 -11.31 -18.66 -7.83
CA ILE A 314 -11.60 -17.24 -7.88
C ILE A 314 -13.00 -17.04 -8.48
N THR A 315 -13.93 -16.55 -7.69
CA THR A 315 -15.25 -16.10 -8.15
C THR A 315 -15.45 -14.65 -7.71
N LEU A 316 -15.71 -13.75 -8.65
CA LEU A 316 -15.94 -12.33 -8.37
C LEU A 316 -16.76 -11.65 -9.46
N THR A 317 -17.38 -10.52 -9.11
CA THR A 317 -18.03 -9.58 -10.03
C THR A 317 -17.48 -8.17 -9.84
N ILE A 318 -17.56 -7.34 -10.88
CA ILE A 318 -17.42 -5.88 -10.83
C ILE A 318 -18.72 -5.30 -11.37
N GLU A 319 -19.40 -4.55 -10.53
CA GLU A 319 -20.67 -3.92 -10.90
C GLU A 319 -20.43 -2.65 -11.74
N ARG A 320 -21.46 -2.14 -12.40
CA ARG A 320 -21.34 -0.91 -13.19
C ARG A 320 -21.15 0.29 -12.27
N GLY A 321 -20.20 1.16 -12.60
CA GLY A 321 -19.86 2.33 -11.79
C GLY A 321 -19.15 2.01 -10.47
N GLU A 322 -18.89 0.72 -10.16
CA GLU A 322 -18.21 0.28 -8.94
C GLU A 322 -16.69 0.50 -9.01
N VAL A 323 -16.08 0.85 -7.88
CA VAL A 323 -14.65 0.76 -7.65
C VAL A 323 -14.36 -0.43 -6.72
N LEU A 324 -13.87 -1.52 -7.32
CA LEU A 324 -13.50 -2.72 -6.61
C LEU A 324 -12.01 -2.68 -6.24
N GLY A 325 -11.69 -2.73 -4.95
CA GLY A 325 -10.33 -2.83 -4.45
C GLY A 325 -9.80 -4.26 -4.49
N LEU A 326 -8.53 -4.43 -4.85
CA LEU A 326 -7.84 -5.73 -4.82
C LEU A 326 -6.55 -5.60 -4.03
N VAL A 327 -6.52 -6.20 -2.83
CA VAL A 327 -5.40 -6.10 -1.89
C VAL A 327 -4.78 -7.46 -1.56
N GLY A 328 -3.53 -7.43 -1.08
CA GLY A 328 -2.79 -8.63 -0.67
C GLY A 328 -1.28 -8.45 -0.84
N GLU A 329 -0.49 -9.35 -0.24
CA GLU A 329 0.98 -9.32 -0.32
C GLU A 329 1.49 -9.49 -1.76
N SER A 330 2.71 -9.00 -2.03
CA SER A 330 3.38 -9.15 -3.32
C SER A 330 3.49 -10.63 -3.73
N GLY A 331 3.16 -10.91 -5.01
CA GLY A 331 3.20 -12.28 -5.53
C GLY A 331 1.97 -13.14 -5.21
N CYS A 332 0.92 -12.61 -4.56
CA CYS A 332 -0.31 -13.38 -4.32
C CYS A 332 -1.20 -13.56 -5.57
N GLY A 333 -0.86 -12.94 -6.72
CA GLY A 333 -1.58 -13.14 -7.98
C GLY A 333 -2.42 -11.95 -8.47
N LYS A 334 -2.39 -10.78 -7.81
CA LYS A 334 -3.19 -9.58 -8.16
C LYS A 334 -3.06 -9.16 -9.62
N SER A 335 -1.85 -8.92 -10.10
CA SER A 335 -1.62 -8.51 -11.50
C SER A 335 -1.97 -9.60 -12.52
N SER A 336 -1.90 -10.89 -12.14
CA SER A 336 -2.38 -11.98 -12.99
C SER A 336 -3.90 -11.96 -13.10
N LEU A 337 -4.60 -11.78 -12.00
CA LEU A 337 -6.05 -11.62 -11.98
C LEU A 337 -6.48 -10.39 -12.78
N ALA A 338 -5.84 -9.24 -12.58
CA ALA A 338 -6.11 -8.01 -13.33
C ALA A 338 -6.01 -8.22 -14.86
N ARG A 339 -4.97 -8.93 -15.32
CA ARG A 339 -4.81 -9.25 -16.76
C ARG A 339 -5.88 -10.21 -17.29
N LEU A 340 -6.37 -11.14 -16.47
CA LEU A 340 -7.49 -12.02 -16.85
C LEU A 340 -8.80 -11.25 -16.94
N LEU A 341 -9.08 -10.36 -15.99
CA LEU A 341 -10.28 -9.53 -15.99
C LEU A 341 -10.31 -8.52 -17.14
N LEU A 342 -9.13 -8.11 -17.65
CA LEU A 342 -9.00 -7.32 -18.86
C LEU A 342 -9.10 -8.14 -20.15
N GLY A 343 -9.19 -9.48 -20.10
CA GLY A 343 -9.13 -10.33 -21.28
C GLY A 343 -7.80 -10.28 -22.02
N LEU A 344 -6.70 -9.88 -21.35
CA LEU A 344 -5.34 -9.93 -21.92
C LEU A 344 -4.79 -11.36 -21.94
N MET A 345 -5.33 -12.21 -21.07
CA MET A 345 -5.01 -13.64 -20.97
C MET A 345 -6.30 -14.43 -20.78
N ARG A 346 -6.27 -15.71 -21.10
CA ARG A 346 -7.35 -16.65 -20.77
C ARG A 346 -7.03 -17.42 -19.51
N PRO A 347 -8.02 -17.70 -18.65
CA PRO A 347 -7.83 -18.63 -17.55
C PRO A 347 -7.52 -20.04 -18.08
N THR A 348 -6.79 -20.83 -17.30
CA THR A 348 -6.51 -22.24 -17.67
C THR A 348 -7.77 -23.09 -17.58
N ALA A 349 -8.67 -22.76 -16.64
CA ALA A 349 -10.00 -23.34 -16.51
C ALA A 349 -10.98 -22.24 -16.06
N GLY A 350 -12.23 -22.34 -16.47
CA GLY A 350 -13.26 -21.36 -16.18
C GLY A 350 -13.38 -20.26 -17.25
N ARG A 351 -14.01 -19.15 -16.89
CA ARG A 351 -14.35 -18.07 -17.85
C ARG A 351 -14.33 -16.70 -17.17
N VAL A 352 -14.13 -15.69 -18.01
CA VAL A 352 -14.33 -14.28 -17.66
C VAL A 352 -15.26 -13.67 -18.70
N THR A 353 -16.30 -12.99 -18.25
CA THR A 353 -17.24 -12.24 -19.09
C THR A 353 -17.04 -10.75 -18.88
N PHE A 354 -17.25 -9.99 -19.95
CA PHE A 354 -17.26 -8.54 -19.96
C PHE A 354 -18.51 -8.05 -20.66
N ASP A 355 -19.29 -7.22 -20.01
CA ASP A 355 -20.58 -6.72 -20.53
C ASP A 355 -21.54 -7.86 -20.93
N GLY A 356 -21.58 -8.94 -20.13
CA GLY A 356 -22.38 -10.15 -20.36
C GLY A 356 -21.77 -11.17 -21.34
N GLU A 357 -20.75 -10.82 -22.11
CA GLU A 357 -20.14 -11.69 -23.12
C GLU A 357 -18.78 -12.25 -22.68
N ILE A 358 -18.49 -13.50 -23.07
CA ILE A 358 -17.14 -14.11 -22.85
C ILE A 358 -16.13 -13.36 -23.70
N TYR A 359 -14.97 -12.99 -23.13
CA TYR A 359 -13.89 -12.37 -23.90
C TYR A 359 -13.49 -13.20 -25.12
N PRO A 360 -13.40 -12.58 -26.32
CA PRO A 360 -12.92 -13.24 -27.54
C PRO A 360 -11.47 -13.74 -27.39
N GLU A 361 -11.03 -14.58 -28.33
CA GLU A 361 -9.64 -15.01 -28.42
C GLU A 361 -8.68 -13.82 -28.43
N PRO A 362 -7.66 -13.79 -27.52
CA PRO A 362 -6.65 -12.74 -27.54
C PRO A 362 -6.02 -12.56 -28.91
N ARG A 363 -5.85 -11.31 -29.35
CA ARG A 363 -5.33 -10.90 -30.67
C ARG A 363 -6.29 -11.13 -31.84
N SER A 364 -7.49 -11.66 -31.66
CA SER A 364 -8.53 -11.72 -32.71
C SER A 364 -9.01 -10.31 -33.09
N ARG A 365 -9.75 -10.18 -34.22
CA ARG A 365 -10.37 -8.92 -34.63
C ARG A 365 -11.40 -8.43 -33.60
N GLN A 366 -12.23 -9.32 -33.07
CA GLN A 366 -13.24 -9.02 -32.06
C GLN A 366 -12.59 -8.55 -30.75
N TRP A 367 -11.51 -9.21 -30.31
CA TRP A 367 -10.75 -8.81 -29.15
C TRP A 367 -10.15 -7.40 -29.29
N ARG A 368 -9.61 -7.06 -30.48
CA ARG A 368 -9.10 -5.71 -30.75
C ARG A 368 -10.19 -4.65 -30.71
N ALA A 369 -11.40 -4.97 -31.17
CA ALA A 369 -12.55 -4.08 -31.12
C ALA A 369 -13.02 -3.79 -29.68
N GLN A 370 -12.84 -4.72 -28.76
CA GLN A 370 -13.18 -4.53 -27.33
C GLN A 370 -12.11 -3.79 -26.53
N ARG A 371 -10.86 -3.65 -27.03
CA ARG A 371 -9.77 -3.00 -26.27
C ARG A 371 -10.07 -1.57 -25.80
N PRO A 372 -10.72 -0.72 -26.60
CA PRO A 372 -11.09 0.62 -26.12
C PRO A 372 -11.95 0.61 -24.85
N LEU A 373 -12.81 -0.41 -24.67
CA LEU A 373 -13.77 -0.48 -23.57
C LEU A 373 -13.14 -0.87 -22.22
N ALA A 374 -11.94 -1.46 -22.23
CA ALA A 374 -11.24 -1.88 -21.02
C ALA A 374 -9.76 -1.51 -21.11
N GLN A 375 -9.33 -0.57 -20.27
CA GLN A 375 -8.00 0.02 -20.27
C GLN A 375 -7.25 -0.26 -18.97
N MET A 376 -5.92 -0.09 -18.99
CA MET A 376 -5.06 -0.34 -17.82
C MET A 376 -4.07 0.79 -17.61
N ILE A 377 -3.95 1.22 -16.35
CA ILE A 377 -2.85 2.03 -15.84
C ILE A 377 -1.87 1.08 -15.16
N TYR A 378 -0.62 1.09 -15.63
CA TYR A 378 0.43 0.19 -15.13
C TYR A 378 1.17 0.79 -13.94
N GLN A 379 1.79 -0.07 -13.14
CA GLN A 379 2.57 0.28 -11.95
C GLN A 379 3.76 1.21 -12.24
N ASP A 380 4.48 0.95 -13.35
CA ASP A 380 5.62 1.77 -13.78
C ASP A 380 5.23 2.62 -14.99
N PRO A 381 5.04 3.94 -14.80
CA PRO A 381 4.67 4.83 -15.90
C PRO A 381 5.80 5.00 -16.94
N PHE A 382 7.09 4.85 -16.54
CA PHE A 382 8.19 4.98 -17.48
C PHE A 382 8.19 3.88 -18.53
N SER A 383 7.88 2.64 -18.14
CA SER A 383 7.81 1.50 -19.08
C SER A 383 6.65 1.58 -20.06
N CYS A 384 5.69 2.50 -19.85
CA CYS A 384 4.49 2.63 -20.68
C CYS A 384 4.68 3.54 -21.90
N PHE A 385 5.75 4.33 -21.92
CA PHE A 385 6.00 5.35 -22.95
C PHE A 385 7.26 5.06 -23.75
N ASP A 386 7.21 5.39 -25.07
CA ASP A 386 8.39 5.38 -25.93
C ASP A 386 9.18 6.68 -25.73
N GLU A 387 10.46 6.57 -25.33
CA GLU A 387 11.33 7.71 -25.04
C GLU A 387 11.58 8.63 -26.27
N ARG A 388 11.30 8.17 -27.48
CA ARG A 388 11.54 8.89 -28.73
C ARG A 388 10.40 9.82 -29.10
N LEU A 389 9.17 9.54 -28.64
CA LEU A 389 7.96 10.26 -28.99
C LEU A 389 7.57 11.26 -27.90
N SER A 390 6.91 12.35 -28.27
CA SER A 390 6.32 13.28 -27.30
C SER A 390 5.11 12.66 -26.60
N ILE A 391 4.75 13.23 -25.44
CA ILE A 391 3.60 12.73 -24.67
C ILE A 391 2.29 12.88 -25.46
N VAL A 392 2.09 14.00 -26.14
CA VAL A 392 0.86 14.24 -26.92
C VAL A 392 0.70 13.25 -28.06
N GLU A 393 1.80 12.89 -28.75
CA GLU A 393 1.77 11.86 -29.81
C GLU A 393 1.32 10.51 -29.25
N GLN A 394 1.81 10.13 -28.08
CA GLN A 394 1.52 8.83 -27.46
C GLN A 394 0.12 8.75 -26.84
N VAL A 395 -0.45 9.90 -26.40
CA VAL A 395 -1.84 9.98 -25.96
C VAL A 395 -2.81 10.03 -27.14
N ALA A 396 -2.37 10.60 -28.29
CA ALA A 396 -3.14 10.64 -29.53
C ALA A 396 -3.19 9.28 -30.26
N GLU A 397 -2.15 8.44 -30.15
CA GLU A 397 -2.06 7.16 -30.85
C GLU A 397 -3.31 6.26 -30.69
N PRO A 398 -3.82 5.98 -29.47
CA PRO A 398 -5.03 5.19 -29.29
C PRO A 398 -6.26 5.76 -30.02
N LEU A 399 -6.39 7.08 -30.09
CA LEU A 399 -7.48 7.76 -30.80
C LEU A 399 -7.40 7.56 -32.32
N MET A 400 -6.18 7.62 -32.87
CA MET A 400 -5.96 7.32 -34.28
C MET A 400 -6.26 5.85 -34.63
N VAL A 401 -5.79 4.94 -33.76
CA VAL A 401 -5.92 3.48 -34.01
C VAL A 401 -7.35 2.99 -33.83
N HIS A 402 -8.08 3.47 -32.82
CA HIS A 402 -9.38 2.93 -32.43
C HIS A 402 -10.57 3.80 -32.88
N LYS A 403 -10.41 5.13 -32.92
CA LYS A 403 -11.47 6.06 -33.35
C LYS A 403 -11.28 6.54 -34.79
N GLY A 404 -10.18 6.16 -35.50
CA GLY A 404 -9.90 6.52 -36.87
C GLY A 404 -9.64 8.01 -37.11
N MET A 405 -9.27 8.76 -36.08
CA MET A 405 -8.98 10.20 -36.17
C MET A 405 -7.71 10.47 -36.95
N THR A 406 -7.64 11.60 -37.65
CA THR A 406 -6.38 12.12 -38.20
C THR A 406 -5.43 12.52 -37.08
N GLN A 407 -4.14 12.62 -37.37
CA GLN A 407 -3.14 13.01 -36.39
C GLN A 407 -3.46 14.37 -35.71
N ALA A 408 -3.88 15.37 -36.50
CA ALA A 408 -4.20 16.70 -35.97
C ALA A 408 -5.42 16.70 -35.03
N GLU A 409 -6.48 15.98 -35.41
CA GLU A 409 -7.67 15.80 -34.59
C GLU A 409 -7.34 15.07 -33.28
N ALA A 410 -6.62 13.94 -33.38
CA ALA A 410 -6.23 13.13 -32.24
C ALA A 410 -5.33 13.91 -31.26
N GLN A 411 -4.37 14.71 -31.74
CA GLN A 411 -3.55 15.56 -30.88
C GLN A 411 -4.36 16.65 -30.19
N THR A 412 -5.33 17.26 -30.88
CA THR A 412 -6.23 18.26 -30.29
C THR A 412 -7.05 17.65 -29.15
N VAL A 413 -7.59 16.44 -29.35
CA VAL A 413 -8.32 15.70 -28.32
C VAL A 413 -7.40 15.27 -27.18
N ALA A 414 -6.19 14.76 -27.50
CA ALA A 414 -5.20 14.34 -26.51
C ALA A 414 -4.79 15.50 -25.58
N LEU A 415 -4.62 16.73 -26.10
CA LEU A 415 -4.34 17.91 -25.29
C LEU A 415 -5.46 18.21 -24.27
N ARG A 416 -6.72 17.98 -24.62
CA ARG A 416 -7.85 18.14 -23.69
C ARG A 416 -7.77 17.12 -22.54
N PHE A 417 -7.48 15.84 -22.84
CA PHE A 417 -7.33 14.82 -21.80
C PHE A 417 -6.09 15.05 -20.93
N LEU A 418 -4.97 15.49 -21.52
CA LEU A 418 -3.79 15.89 -20.75
C LEU A 418 -4.08 17.06 -19.81
N LYS A 419 -4.80 18.08 -20.28
CA LYS A 419 -5.23 19.20 -19.45
C LYS A 419 -6.18 18.76 -18.34
N ALA A 420 -7.15 17.88 -18.64
CA ALA A 420 -8.06 17.30 -17.64
C ALA A 420 -7.30 16.48 -16.59
N ALA A 421 -6.20 15.78 -16.98
CA ALA A 421 -5.30 15.11 -16.06
C ALA A 421 -4.33 16.05 -15.32
N GLY A 422 -4.50 17.37 -15.44
CA GLY A 422 -3.68 18.36 -14.76
C GLY A 422 -2.28 18.57 -15.36
N LEU A 423 -2.07 18.20 -16.63
CA LEU A 423 -0.83 18.45 -17.35
C LEU A 423 -0.97 19.66 -18.27
N PRO A 424 -0.21 20.76 -18.02
CA PRO A 424 -0.17 21.92 -18.91
C PRO A 424 0.36 21.59 -20.32
N GLU A 425 -0.03 22.36 -21.33
CA GLU A 425 0.35 22.13 -22.74
C GLU A 425 1.87 22.07 -22.96
N HIS A 426 2.65 22.85 -22.22
CA HIS A 426 4.11 22.83 -22.34
C HIS A 426 4.75 21.50 -21.89
N HIS A 427 4.03 20.65 -21.16
CA HIS A 427 4.45 19.29 -20.84
C HIS A 427 4.05 18.29 -21.93
N ALA A 428 2.99 18.56 -22.67
CA ALA A 428 2.50 17.66 -23.72
C ALA A 428 3.51 17.45 -24.86
N VAL A 429 4.31 18.44 -25.17
CA VAL A 429 5.36 18.37 -26.21
C VAL A 429 6.68 17.78 -25.72
N LYS A 430 6.82 17.54 -24.41
CA LYS A 430 8.03 16.92 -23.85
C LYS A 430 8.07 15.41 -24.13
N ARG A 431 9.28 14.86 -24.07
CA ARG A 431 9.52 13.41 -24.11
C ARG A 431 9.54 12.84 -22.68
N PRO A 432 9.25 11.53 -22.52
CA PRO A 432 9.19 10.89 -21.20
C PRO A 432 10.42 11.10 -20.32
N GLY A 433 11.63 11.02 -20.89
CA GLY A 433 12.89 11.10 -20.14
C GLY A 433 13.17 12.43 -19.43
N VAL A 434 12.39 13.51 -19.71
CA VAL A 434 12.52 14.82 -19.04
C VAL A 434 11.32 15.15 -18.16
N MET A 435 10.48 14.17 -17.85
CA MET A 435 9.30 14.33 -17.01
C MET A 435 9.46 13.62 -15.67
N SER A 436 8.81 14.14 -14.64
CA SER A 436 8.74 13.46 -13.34
C SER A 436 7.80 12.25 -13.39
N GLY A 437 7.98 11.28 -12.47
CA GLY A 437 7.11 10.10 -12.37
C GLY A 437 5.62 10.47 -12.26
N GLY A 438 5.29 11.49 -11.46
CA GLY A 438 3.90 11.96 -11.31
C GLY A 438 3.34 12.60 -12.59
N GLN A 439 4.16 13.31 -13.37
CA GLN A 439 3.75 13.86 -14.67
C GLN A 439 3.49 12.72 -15.68
N LEU A 440 4.36 11.71 -15.71
CA LEU A 440 4.16 10.53 -16.55
C LEU A 440 2.93 9.71 -16.13
N GLN A 441 2.68 9.59 -14.85
CA GLN A 441 1.48 8.91 -14.34
C GLN A 441 0.20 9.61 -14.80
N ARG A 442 0.14 10.93 -14.72
CA ARG A 442 -0.99 11.72 -15.24
C ARG A 442 -1.14 11.58 -16.76
N ALA A 443 -0.03 11.51 -17.49
CA ALA A 443 -0.06 11.24 -18.94
C ALA A 443 -0.58 9.83 -19.23
N ALA A 444 -0.20 8.81 -18.43
CA ALA A 444 -0.71 7.45 -18.56
C ALA A 444 -2.22 7.37 -18.27
N ILE A 445 -2.69 8.10 -17.26
CA ILE A 445 -4.13 8.25 -16.98
C ILE A 445 -4.82 8.89 -18.17
N ALA A 446 -4.33 10.04 -18.66
CA ALA A 446 -4.90 10.73 -19.83
C ALA A 446 -5.01 9.81 -21.05
N ARG A 447 -3.98 9.01 -21.32
CA ARG A 447 -3.96 8.04 -22.41
C ARG A 447 -5.02 6.94 -22.23
N ALA A 448 -5.15 6.41 -21.01
CA ALA A 448 -6.11 5.35 -20.72
C ALA A 448 -7.56 5.84 -20.86
N ILE A 449 -7.87 7.05 -20.36
CA ILE A 449 -9.24 7.61 -20.39
C ILE A 449 -9.61 8.24 -21.74
N ALA A 450 -8.65 8.51 -22.64
CA ALA A 450 -8.92 9.10 -23.96
C ALA A 450 -9.85 8.24 -24.83
N LEU A 451 -9.90 6.93 -24.57
CA LEU A 451 -10.81 6.00 -25.23
C LEU A 451 -12.19 5.89 -24.56
N GLU A 452 -12.42 6.58 -23.42
CA GLU A 452 -13.67 6.53 -22.64
C GLU A 452 -14.05 5.08 -22.28
N PRO A 453 -13.19 4.36 -21.53
CA PRO A 453 -13.40 2.96 -21.23
C PRO A 453 -14.56 2.77 -20.23
N LYS A 454 -15.26 1.62 -20.35
CA LYS A 454 -16.23 1.17 -19.33
C LYS A 454 -15.54 0.63 -18.06
N LEU A 455 -14.35 0.00 -18.25
CA LEU A 455 -13.53 -0.55 -17.17
C LEU A 455 -12.12 0.04 -17.21
N LEU A 456 -11.67 0.58 -16.08
CA LEU A 456 -10.29 1.01 -15.87
C LEU A 456 -9.63 0.14 -14.80
N VAL A 457 -8.58 -0.57 -15.15
CA VAL A 457 -7.76 -1.32 -14.19
C VAL A 457 -6.56 -0.49 -13.81
N CYS A 458 -6.43 -0.17 -12.53
CA CYS A 458 -5.33 0.60 -11.95
C CYS A 458 -4.42 -0.36 -11.17
N ASP A 459 -3.27 -0.74 -11.73
CA ASP A 459 -2.30 -1.62 -11.05
C ASP A 459 -1.25 -0.78 -10.34
N GLU A 460 -1.42 -0.58 -9.03
CA GLU A 460 -0.57 0.23 -8.15
C GLU A 460 -0.33 1.66 -8.68
N PRO A 461 -1.38 2.43 -9.05
CA PRO A 461 -1.23 3.66 -9.81
C PRO A 461 -0.55 4.81 -9.04
N VAL A 462 -0.31 4.67 -7.74
CA VAL A 462 0.26 5.72 -6.87
C VAL A 462 1.47 5.25 -6.05
N ALA A 463 1.92 4.01 -6.22
CA ALA A 463 2.92 3.38 -5.35
C ALA A 463 4.32 4.03 -5.40
N SER A 464 4.66 4.70 -6.50
CA SER A 464 5.97 5.35 -6.70
C SER A 464 5.91 6.88 -6.67
N LEU A 465 4.79 7.44 -6.19
CA LEU A 465 4.56 8.88 -6.17
C LEU A 465 4.72 9.43 -4.75
N ASP A 466 5.22 10.66 -4.66
CA ASP A 466 5.21 11.39 -3.40
C ASP A 466 3.76 11.70 -2.95
N VAL A 467 3.57 11.89 -1.64
CA VAL A 467 2.25 12.05 -0.99
C VAL A 467 1.39 13.11 -1.66
N SER A 468 1.97 14.26 -1.97
CA SER A 468 1.22 15.38 -2.58
C SER A 468 0.70 15.04 -3.98
N ILE A 469 1.50 14.35 -4.79
CA ILE A 469 1.10 13.91 -6.14
C ILE A 469 0.13 12.72 -6.05
N GLN A 470 0.35 11.81 -5.10
CA GLN A 470 -0.57 10.70 -4.82
C GLN A 470 -2.00 11.21 -4.56
N ALA A 471 -2.17 12.19 -3.66
CA ALA A 471 -3.47 12.77 -3.37
C ALA A 471 -4.12 13.39 -4.61
N GLN A 472 -3.35 14.11 -5.42
CA GLN A 472 -3.86 14.71 -6.67
C GLN A 472 -4.29 13.67 -7.71
N VAL A 473 -3.58 12.53 -7.81
CA VAL A 473 -3.96 11.43 -8.71
C VAL A 473 -5.21 10.72 -8.21
N LEU A 474 -5.35 10.50 -6.89
CA LEU A 474 -6.55 9.90 -6.31
C LEU A 474 -7.78 10.79 -6.50
N GLU A 475 -7.65 12.09 -6.28
CA GLU A 475 -8.71 13.06 -6.55
C GLU A 475 -9.11 13.06 -8.05
N LEU A 476 -8.12 13.04 -8.95
CA LEU A 476 -8.36 12.94 -10.39
C LEU A 476 -9.16 11.69 -10.75
N LEU A 477 -8.77 10.52 -10.25
CA LEU A 477 -9.46 9.25 -10.51
C LEU A 477 -10.88 9.26 -9.94
N ASN A 478 -11.08 9.82 -8.75
CA ASN A 478 -12.39 9.94 -8.13
C ASN A 478 -13.32 10.88 -8.94
N ASN A 479 -12.81 12.04 -9.37
CA ASN A 479 -13.55 12.98 -10.20
C ASN A 479 -13.93 12.38 -11.57
N LEU A 480 -13.01 11.61 -12.18
CA LEU A 480 -13.26 10.92 -13.44
C LEU A 480 -14.36 9.86 -13.29
N ARG A 481 -14.32 9.06 -12.20
CA ARG A 481 -15.37 8.08 -11.89
C ARG A 481 -16.76 8.74 -11.88
N HIS A 482 -16.92 9.81 -11.11
CA HIS A 482 -18.21 10.51 -10.99
C HIS A 482 -18.67 11.19 -12.27
N ALA A 483 -17.74 11.58 -13.14
CA ALA A 483 -18.05 12.24 -14.41
C ALA A 483 -18.43 11.26 -15.54
N THR A 484 -18.01 9.98 -15.48
CA THR A 484 -18.07 9.05 -16.62
C THR A 484 -18.77 7.74 -16.34
N ASP A 485 -19.28 7.50 -15.14
CA ASP A 485 -19.88 6.22 -14.71
C ASP A 485 -18.98 4.99 -14.94
N MET A 486 -17.67 5.21 -14.96
CA MET A 486 -16.66 4.21 -15.24
C MET A 486 -16.44 3.30 -14.03
N SER A 487 -16.46 1.98 -14.27
CA SER A 487 -16.09 1.02 -13.24
C SER A 487 -14.56 0.90 -13.14
N MET A 488 -14.05 0.67 -11.93
CA MET A 488 -12.61 0.53 -11.72
C MET A 488 -12.25 -0.74 -10.94
N LEU A 489 -11.16 -1.39 -11.33
CA LEU A 489 -10.44 -2.34 -10.49
C LEU A 489 -9.19 -1.66 -9.96
N PHE A 490 -9.13 -1.40 -8.66
CA PHE A 490 -8.03 -0.68 -8.02
C PHE A 490 -7.13 -1.66 -7.24
N VAL A 491 -5.96 -1.96 -7.79
CA VAL A 491 -4.97 -2.85 -7.16
C VAL A 491 -3.99 -2.02 -6.37
N SER A 492 -3.85 -2.28 -5.08
CA SER A 492 -2.87 -1.61 -4.23
C SER A 492 -2.46 -2.49 -3.05
N HIS A 493 -1.28 -2.23 -2.51
CA HIS A 493 -0.84 -2.76 -1.22
C HIS A 493 -1.08 -1.77 -0.06
N ASN A 494 -1.42 -0.51 -0.35
CA ASN A 494 -1.74 0.51 0.65
C ASN A 494 -3.24 0.50 0.96
N LEU A 495 -3.61 0.00 2.14
CA LEU A 495 -5.02 -0.13 2.56
C LEU A 495 -5.71 1.22 2.78
N ASN A 496 -4.99 2.25 3.22
CA ASN A 496 -5.54 3.59 3.40
C ASN A 496 -6.05 4.15 2.07
N VAL A 497 -5.26 3.96 1.00
CA VAL A 497 -5.64 4.37 -0.36
C VAL A 497 -6.86 3.59 -0.85
N VAL A 498 -6.88 2.26 -0.65
CA VAL A 498 -8.01 1.41 -1.06
C VAL A 498 -9.28 1.81 -0.32
N ARG A 499 -9.20 2.04 0.99
CA ARG A 499 -10.34 2.51 1.79
C ARG A 499 -10.89 3.84 1.28
N TYR A 500 -10.01 4.77 0.91
CA TYR A 500 -10.40 6.09 0.43
C TYR A 500 -11.17 6.05 -0.90
N ILE A 501 -10.75 5.19 -1.87
CA ILE A 501 -11.30 5.24 -3.24
C ILE A 501 -12.30 4.13 -3.55
N CYS A 502 -12.19 2.94 -2.92
CA CYS A 502 -12.96 1.76 -3.28
C CYS A 502 -14.30 1.67 -2.51
N ASP A 503 -15.29 1.03 -3.12
CA ASP A 503 -16.59 0.74 -2.51
C ASP A 503 -16.58 -0.61 -1.82
N ARG A 504 -16.03 -1.61 -2.50
CA ARG A 504 -15.89 -2.98 -2.05
C ARG A 504 -14.44 -3.44 -2.22
N VAL A 505 -14.01 -4.40 -1.41
CA VAL A 505 -12.64 -4.92 -1.45
C VAL A 505 -12.61 -6.44 -1.53
N ILE A 506 -11.62 -6.95 -2.24
CA ILE A 506 -11.22 -8.35 -2.28
C ILE A 506 -9.82 -8.47 -1.68
N VAL A 507 -9.68 -9.28 -0.66
CA VAL A 507 -8.40 -9.61 -0.03
C VAL A 507 -7.90 -10.95 -0.58
N MET A 508 -6.71 -10.94 -1.19
CA MET A 508 -6.10 -12.13 -1.79
C MET A 508 -4.86 -12.60 -1.02
N TYR A 509 -4.76 -13.92 -0.82
CA TYR A 509 -3.57 -14.55 -0.28
C TYR A 509 -3.22 -15.82 -1.06
N LEU A 510 -1.97 -15.94 -1.53
CA LEU A 510 -1.48 -17.10 -2.30
C LEU A 510 -2.43 -17.57 -3.41
N GLY A 511 -3.01 -16.63 -4.17
CA GLY A 511 -3.87 -16.92 -5.32
C GLY A 511 -5.29 -17.34 -5.01
N ARG A 512 -5.77 -17.13 -3.78
CA ARG A 512 -7.16 -17.34 -3.36
C ARG A 512 -7.75 -16.06 -2.77
N ILE A 513 -9.05 -15.88 -2.91
CA ILE A 513 -9.80 -14.86 -2.18
C ILE A 513 -10.01 -15.38 -0.76
N VAL A 514 -9.60 -14.60 0.24
CA VAL A 514 -9.73 -14.96 1.66
C VAL A 514 -10.82 -14.17 2.36
N GLU A 515 -11.10 -12.95 1.92
CA GLU A 515 -12.20 -12.12 2.42
C GLU A 515 -12.65 -11.12 1.35
N THR A 516 -13.95 -10.80 1.31
CA THR A 516 -14.53 -9.78 0.45
C THR A 516 -15.77 -9.16 1.07
N GLY A 517 -16.04 -7.90 0.78
CA GLY A 517 -17.20 -7.17 1.28
C GLY A 517 -17.04 -5.66 1.11
N ASN A 518 -17.92 -4.88 1.74
CA ASN A 518 -17.79 -3.43 1.82
C ASN A 518 -16.44 -3.04 2.43
N VAL A 519 -15.76 -2.05 1.85
CA VAL A 519 -14.39 -1.69 2.24
C VAL A 519 -14.30 -1.22 3.69
N GLU A 520 -15.28 -0.44 4.17
CA GLU A 520 -15.31 0.07 5.54
C GLU A 520 -15.49 -1.07 6.57
N GLU A 521 -16.39 -2.00 6.27
CA GLU A 521 -16.67 -3.12 7.16
C GLU A 521 -15.51 -4.11 7.23
N VAL A 522 -14.91 -4.43 6.06
CA VAL A 522 -13.78 -5.37 5.99
C VAL A 522 -12.56 -4.83 6.74
N PHE A 523 -12.28 -3.52 6.66
CA PHE A 523 -11.09 -2.96 7.30
C PHE A 523 -11.31 -2.56 8.76
N ARG A 524 -12.52 -2.18 9.16
CA ARG A 524 -12.81 -1.88 10.58
C ARG A 524 -13.00 -3.13 11.42
N HIS A 525 -13.62 -4.16 10.86
CA HIS A 525 -13.95 -5.40 11.56
C HIS A 525 -13.52 -6.63 10.75
N PRO A 526 -12.21 -6.81 10.49
CA PRO A 526 -11.71 -7.90 9.67
C PRO A 526 -12.07 -9.27 10.27
N VAL A 527 -12.66 -10.15 9.46
CA VAL A 527 -13.05 -11.50 9.86
C VAL A 527 -11.93 -12.51 9.63
N HIS A 528 -11.27 -12.43 8.46
CA HIS A 528 -10.18 -13.36 8.18
C HIS A 528 -8.90 -12.92 8.93
N PRO A 529 -8.18 -13.84 9.62
CA PRO A 529 -6.96 -13.50 10.36
C PRO A 529 -5.87 -12.81 9.52
N TYR A 530 -5.80 -13.09 8.22
CA TYR A 530 -4.88 -12.39 7.32
C TYR A 530 -5.28 -10.93 7.06
N THR A 531 -6.58 -10.65 6.87
CA THR A 531 -7.07 -9.27 6.72
C THR A 531 -6.78 -8.46 7.98
N ARG A 532 -6.99 -9.08 9.14
CA ARG A 532 -6.64 -8.50 10.45
C ARG A 532 -5.16 -8.17 10.55
N LEU A 533 -4.28 -9.05 10.06
CA LEU A 533 -2.85 -8.78 9.99
C LEU A 533 -2.53 -7.59 9.07
N LEU A 534 -3.14 -7.52 7.89
CA LEU A 534 -2.92 -6.42 6.95
C LEU A 534 -3.33 -5.08 7.55
N THR A 535 -4.51 -5.01 8.17
CA THR A 535 -5.00 -3.77 8.82
C THR A 535 -4.11 -3.37 10.00
N ALA A 536 -3.68 -4.33 10.83
CA ALA A 536 -2.76 -4.08 11.93
C ALA A 536 -1.38 -3.59 11.50
N CYS A 537 -0.91 -4.00 10.32
CA CYS A 537 0.38 -3.59 9.76
C CYS A 537 0.31 -2.27 9.00
N THR A 538 -0.89 -1.74 8.73
CA THR A 538 -1.05 -0.48 7.99
C THR A 538 -0.52 0.70 8.82
N PRO A 539 0.36 1.56 8.27
CA PRO A 539 0.83 2.74 8.95
C PRO A 539 -0.34 3.67 9.34
N GLY A 540 -0.29 4.23 10.55
CA GLY A 540 -1.36 5.09 11.04
C GLY A 540 -2.56 4.36 11.65
N ALA A 541 -2.61 3.03 11.62
CA ALA A 541 -3.59 2.28 12.41
C ALA A 541 -3.25 2.44 13.90
N ASN A 542 -4.02 3.28 14.59
CA ASN A 542 -3.82 3.58 16.01
C ASN A 542 -3.84 2.29 16.83
N GLY A 543 -2.67 1.75 17.16
CA GLY A 543 -2.39 0.76 18.23
C GLY A 543 -3.32 -0.44 18.46
N GLN A 544 -4.43 -0.52 17.75
CA GLN A 544 -5.57 -1.37 18.10
C GLN A 544 -5.34 -2.88 17.93
N ILE A 545 -4.24 -3.32 17.28
CA ILE A 545 -4.00 -4.76 17.11
C ILE A 545 -2.49 -5.09 17.27
N VAL A 546 -1.92 -4.77 18.42
CA VAL A 546 -0.46 -4.86 18.66
C VAL A 546 0.07 -6.29 18.78
N ASN A 547 -0.78 -7.29 19.01
CA ASN A 547 -0.33 -8.65 19.36
C ASN A 547 -0.60 -9.72 18.28
N PHE A 548 -1.05 -9.34 17.08
CA PHE A 548 -1.33 -10.30 16.02
C PHE A 548 -0.15 -10.39 15.03
N TYR A 549 0.93 -11.03 15.43
CA TYR A 549 2.09 -11.26 14.56
C TYR A 549 1.98 -12.61 13.85
N PRO A 550 2.20 -12.68 12.53
CA PRO A 550 2.23 -13.93 11.80
C PRO A 550 3.47 -14.74 12.22
N LYS A 551 3.31 -16.05 12.26
CA LYS A 551 4.45 -16.95 12.48
C LYS A 551 5.12 -17.26 11.13
N GLY A 552 6.38 -16.83 10.97
CA GLY A 552 7.21 -17.19 9.81
C GLY A 552 6.94 -16.39 8.54
N ALA A 553 7.76 -16.64 7.53
CA ALA A 553 7.69 -15.97 6.23
C ALA A 553 6.56 -16.52 5.34
N MET A 554 6.13 -15.71 4.36
CA MET A 554 5.16 -16.13 3.34
C MET A 554 5.67 -17.39 2.60
N PRO A 555 4.85 -18.47 2.52
CA PRO A 555 5.22 -19.66 1.75
C PRO A 555 5.44 -19.33 0.28
N SER A 556 6.31 -20.10 -0.37
CA SER A 556 6.47 -19.99 -1.81
C SER A 556 5.17 -20.37 -2.52
N PRO A 557 4.69 -19.57 -3.49
CA PRO A 557 3.52 -19.93 -4.28
C PRO A 557 3.64 -21.29 -5.01
N MET A 558 4.87 -21.78 -5.19
CA MET A 558 5.14 -23.11 -5.76
C MET A 558 4.92 -24.27 -4.76
N ASN A 559 4.97 -23.97 -3.46
CA ASN A 559 4.83 -24.96 -2.37
C ASN A 559 3.70 -24.49 -1.44
N ARG A 560 2.47 -24.51 -1.96
CA ARG A 560 1.28 -24.14 -1.18
C ARG A 560 0.98 -25.17 -0.09
N PRO A 561 0.46 -24.74 1.07
CA PRO A 561 -0.14 -25.66 2.04
C PRO A 561 -1.27 -26.49 1.40
N THR A 562 -1.47 -27.70 1.90
CA THR A 562 -2.55 -28.61 1.45
C THR A 562 -3.92 -28.21 1.97
N GLY A 563 -3.96 -27.54 3.14
CA GLY A 563 -5.17 -27.00 3.75
C GLY A 563 -5.33 -25.49 3.48
N CYS A 564 -5.79 -24.77 4.51
CA CYS A 564 -5.91 -23.31 4.45
C CYS A 564 -4.58 -22.67 4.07
N VAL A 565 -4.59 -21.81 3.05
CA VAL A 565 -3.38 -21.16 2.52
C VAL A 565 -2.63 -20.31 3.57
N PHE A 566 -3.33 -19.82 4.60
CA PHE A 566 -2.75 -19.02 5.67
C PHE A 566 -2.41 -19.81 6.93
N ALA A 567 -2.75 -21.13 7.01
CA ALA A 567 -2.63 -21.93 8.23
C ALA A 567 -1.26 -21.85 8.91
N ASN A 568 -0.17 -21.86 8.14
CA ASN A 568 1.20 -21.85 8.68
C ASN A 568 1.59 -20.53 9.38
N ARG A 569 0.87 -19.45 9.09
CA ARG A 569 1.10 -18.11 9.67
C ARG A 569 -0.02 -17.68 10.63
N CYS A 570 -1.14 -18.43 10.62
CA CYS A 570 -2.32 -18.07 11.38
C CYS A 570 -2.16 -18.44 12.86
N PRO A 571 -2.32 -17.50 13.80
CA PRO A 571 -2.28 -17.82 15.24
C PRO A 571 -3.51 -18.59 15.72
N LEU A 572 -4.62 -18.58 14.95
CA LEU A 572 -5.86 -19.29 15.24
C LEU A 572 -5.96 -20.65 14.51
N ALA A 573 -4.90 -21.08 13.81
CA ALA A 573 -4.95 -22.30 13.01
C ALA A 573 -5.29 -23.52 13.86
N SER A 574 -6.35 -24.25 13.47
CA SER A 574 -6.76 -25.53 14.02
C SER A 574 -6.26 -26.71 13.17
N ALA A 575 -6.45 -27.94 13.65
CA ALA A 575 -6.12 -29.14 12.88
C ALA A 575 -6.89 -29.19 11.54
N ARG A 576 -8.13 -28.72 11.53
CA ARG A 576 -8.95 -28.62 10.31
C ARG A 576 -8.31 -27.68 9.28
N CYS A 577 -7.77 -26.55 9.72
CA CYS A 577 -7.06 -25.61 8.86
C CYS A 577 -5.82 -26.22 8.18
N GLN A 578 -5.17 -27.20 8.79
CA GLN A 578 -4.02 -27.90 8.20
C GLN A 578 -4.45 -28.95 7.16
N ALA A 579 -5.63 -29.54 7.33
CA ALA A 579 -6.11 -30.66 6.51
C ALA A 579 -7.00 -30.22 5.34
N GLU A 580 -7.83 -29.20 5.54
CA GLU A 580 -8.88 -28.80 4.61
C GLU A 580 -8.69 -27.37 4.10
N VAL A 581 -9.14 -27.11 2.87
CA VAL A 581 -9.17 -25.78 2.29
C VAL A 581 -10.53 -25.14 2.57
N PRO A 582 -10.60 -23.97 3.26
CA PRO A 582 -11.87 -23.30 3.50
C PRO A 582 -12.43 -22.73 2.18
N THR A 583 -13.73 -22.84 2.02
CA THR A 583 -14.51 -22.19 0.95
C THR A 583 -14.82 -20.75 1.32
N LEU A 584 -15.02 -19.92 0.31
CA LEU A 584 -15.48 -18.53 0.51
C LEU A 584 -16.98 -18.58 0.80
N GLU A 585 -17.38 -18.33 2.05
CA GLU A 585 -18.76 -18.38 2.51
C GLU A 585 -19.19 -17.04 3.09
N GLU A 586 -20.49 -16.73 2.99
CA GLU A 586 -21.05 -15.54 3.61
C GLU A 586 -21.05 -15.72 5.13
N VAL A 587 -20.37 -14.81 5.82
CA VAL A 587 -20.24 -14.81 7.29
C VAL A 587 -21.08 -13.73 7.95
N LEU A 588 -21.37 -12.66 7.20
CA LEU A 588 -22.27 -11.57 7.54
C LEU A 588 -22.96 -11.10 6.25
N PRO A 589 -24.13 -10.44 6.28
CA PRO A 589 -24.80 -9.96 5.09
C PRO A 589 -23.87 -9.16 4.17
N GLY A 590 -23.73 -9.58 2.91
CA GLY A 590 -22.86 -8.94 1.91
C GLY A 590 -21.36 -9.12 2.16
N ARG A 591 -20.94 -10.01 3.08
CA ARG A 591 -19.56 -10.19 3.47
C ARG A 591 -19.17 -11.65 3.53
N CYS A 592 -18.13 -12.03 2.78
CA CYS A 592 -17.68 -13.42 2.70
C CYS A 592 -16.24 -13.58 3.17
N ALA A 593 -15.97 -14.71 3.84
CA ALA A 593 -14.62 -15.09 4.27
C ALA A 593 -14.36 -16.58 4.07
N ALA A 594 -13.14 -16.92 3.68
CA ALA A 594 -12.65 -18.30 3.56
C ALA A 594 -11.89 -18.70 4.85
N CYS A 595 -12.62 -18.86 5.96
CA CYS A 595 -12.02 -19.12 7.27
C CYS A 595 -12.89 -20.04 8.13
N PHE A 596 -12.35 -21.20 8.59
CA PHE A 596 -13.02 -22.08 9.53
C PHE A 596 -13.16 -21.50 10.94
N GLU A 597 -12.30 -20.54 11.30
CA GLU A 597 -12.23 -19.91 12.63
C GLU A 597 -12.80 -18.48 12.62
N ALA A 598 -13.67 -18.15 11.65
CA ALA A 598 -14.24 -16.82 11.47
C ALA A 598 -14.90 -16.27 12.74
N GLN A 599 -15.71 -17.07 13.41
CA GLN A 599 -16.40 -16.71 14.66
C GLN A 599 -15.43 -16.41 15.81
N LYS A 600 -14.31 -17.17 15.92
CA LYS A 600 -13.28 -16.89 16.93
C LYS A 600 -12.53 -15.61 16.60
N ALA A 601 -12.27 -15.36 15.32
CA ALA A 601 -11.61 -14.14 14.90
C ALA A 601 -12.46 -12.89 15.18
N MET A 602 -13.77 -12.94 14.99
CA MET A 602 -14.70 -11.85 15.36
C MET A 602 -14.72 -11.60 16.87
N LYS A 603 -14.75 -12.63 17.70
CA LYS A 603 -14.75 -12.49 19.17
C LYS A 603 -13.45 -11.87 19.73
N LEU A 604 -12.35 -11.87 18.98
CA LEU A 604 -11.12 -11.19 19.42
C LEU A 604 -11.30 -9.66 19.54
N ASP A 605 -12.17 -9.05 18.77
CA ASP A 605 -12.48 -7.62 18.88
C ASP A 605 -13.19 -7.32 20.20
N ASP A 606 -14.15 -8.16 20.62
CA ASP A 606 -14.90 -7.99 21.88
C ASP A 606 -13.99 -8.13 23.11
N ILE A 607 -13.04 -9.06 23.06
CA ILE A 607 -12.07 -9.27 24.16
C ILE A 607 -11.14 -8.05 24.27
N TYR A 608 -10.71 -7.50 23.14
CA TYR A 608 -9.82 -6.35 23.11
C TYR A 608 -10.52 -5.06 23.58
N LEU A 609 -11.73 -4.78 23.08
CA LEU A 609 -12.53 -3.64 23.52
C LEU A 609 -12.84 -3.71 25.01
N SER A 610 -13.12 -4.90 25.54
CA SER A 610 -13.33 -5.11 26.96
C SER A 610 -12.06 -4.93 27.81
N SER A 611 -10.86 -5.18 27.26
CA SER A 611 -9.59 -4.95 27.95
C SER A 611 -9.24 -3.47 28.03
N ILE A 612 -9.47 -2.70 26.94
CA ILE A 612 -9.29 -1.24 26.93
C ILE A 612 -10.24 -0.56 27.91
N ALA A 613 -11.50 -0.98 27.95
CA ALA A 613 -12.48 -0.45 28.90
C ALA A 613 -12.05 -0.68 30.35
N ARG A 614 -11.43 -1.82 30.67
CA ARG A 614 -10.89 -2.12 32.00
C ARG A 614 -9.64 -1.30 32.34
N GLU A 615 -8.75 -1.05 31.39
CA GLU A 615 -7.56 -0.20 31.60
C GLU A 615 -7.96 1.28 31.78
N ALA A 616 -8.95 1.77 31.00
CA ALA A 616 -9.50 3.11 31.17
C ALA A 616 -10.18 3.30 32.55
N ASP A 617 -10.88 2.29 33.07
CA ASP A 617 -11.51 2.31 34.41
C ASP A 617 -10.46 2.27 35.55
N GLN A 618 -9.32 1.59 35.31
CA GLN A 618 -8.22 1.56 36.29
C GLN A 618 -7.44 2.89 36.34
N THR A 619 -7.37 3.64 35.27
CA THR A 619 -6.72 4.96 35.24
C THR A 619 -7.59 6.08 35.80
N GLN A 620 -8.91 5.87 35.95
CA GLN A 620 -9.85 6.84 36.54
C GLN A 620 -10.08 6.68 38.03
N ARG A 621 -9.46 5.70 38.72
CA ARG A 621 -9.55 5.63 40.17
C ARG A 621 -8.58 6.64 40.80
N PRO A 622 -9.08 7.71 41.47
CA PRO A 622 -8.22 8.62 42.19
C PRO A 622 -7.54 7.85 43.32
N GLY A 623 -6.24 8.05 43.44
CA GLY A 623 -5.41 7.44 44.50
C GLY A 623 -6.03 7.61 45.86
N VAL A 624 -6.40 6.52 46.50
CA VAL A 624 -6.73 6.46 47.90
C VAL A 624 -5.45 6.77 48.69
N GLY A 625 -5.51 7.81 49.50
CA GLY A 625 -4.42 8.39 50.22
C GLY A 625 -3.61 7.37 51.01
N MET A 626 -2.30 7.55 50.99
CA MET A 626 -1.40 7.04 52.03
C MET A 626 -1.64 7.89 53.28
N GLU A 627 -2.44 7.37 54.21
CA GLU A 627 -2.42 7.83 55.58
C GLU A 627 -1.18 7.29 56.29
N GLU A 628 -0.52 8.19 57.00
CA GLU A 628 0.59 7.99 57.91
C GLU A 628 0.32 6.85 58.91
N ALA A 629 1.33 6.03 59.12
CA ALA A 629 1.47 5.28 60.36
C ALA A 629 2.91 5.43 60.88
N ALA A 630 2.99 5.96 62.08
CA ALA A 630 4.15 6.30 62.88
C ALA A 630 5.19 5.18 63.09
#